data_a4c92799ffd4379a358669d4277d5f45
#
_entry.id   a4c92799ffd4379a358669d4277d5f45
#
_cell.length_a   1.000
_cell.length_b   1.000
_cell.length_c   1.000
_cell.angle_alpha   90.00
_cell.angle_beta   90.00
_cell.angle_gamma   90.00
#
_symmetry.space_group_name_H-M   'P 1'
#
loop_
_entity.id
_entity.type
_entity.pdbx_description
1 polymer ?
#
loop_
_entity_poly.entity_id
_entity_poly.type
_entity_poly.pdbx_seq_one_letter_code
_entity_poly.pdbx_strand_id
1 'polypeptide(L)'
;MSKVSALLLSPLIAAAVFTAPSAFAADAASSPGLQTVRPANYKPLAGDSKLGEKLFNDKKLSTNGMSCATCHANHGAYQASFAQPYPHTVGMAKDQLGRKTVHLDEMIQACMVMPMEAKPLPWNSKELAALVAYVQIQQKTFKPSK
;
A
#
# COMPACT_ATOMS: atom_id res chain seq x y z
N MET A 1 -78.19 9.38 44.96
CA MET A 1 -77.47 10.47 44.39
C MET A 1 -75.98 10.12 44.47
N SER A 2 -75.47 9.42 43.49
CA SER A 2 -74.07 9.00 43.47
C SER A 2 -73.47 9.41 42.11
N LYS A 3 -72.47 10.32 42.16
CA LYS A 3 -71.73 10.79 40.98
C LYS A 3 -70.63 9.79 40.64
N VAL A 4 -70.67 9.23 39.45
CA VAL A 4 -69.60 8.37 38.90
C VAL A 4 -68.67 9.24 38.10
N SER A 5 -67.46 9.43 38.61
CA SER A 5 -66.39 10.10 37.88
C SER A 5 -65.71 9.08 36.94
N ALA A 6 -65.77 9.36 35.65
CA ALA A 6 -65.04 8.60 34.63
C ALA A 6 -63.59 9.06 34.58
N LEU A 7 -62.65 8.13 34.87
CA LEU A 7 -61.21 8.33 34.61
C LEU A 7 -60.93 8.00 33.15
N LEU A 8 -60.47 9.01 32.43
CA LEU A 8 -59.92 8.84 31.06
C LEU A 8 -58.46 8.35 31.17
N LEU A 9 -58.23 7.10 30.82
CA LEU A 9 -56.87 6.58 30.60
C LEU A 9 -56.40 7.00 29.18
N SER A 10 -55.40 7.82 29.10
CA SER A 10 -54.69 8.11 27.87
C SER A 10 -53.58 7.04 27.65
N PRO A 11 -53.50 6.42 26.48
CA PRO A 11 -52.37 5.52 26.17
C PRO A 11 -51.16 6.36 25.78
N LEU A 12 -50.03 6.22 26.51
CA LEU A 12 -48.71 6.66 26.10
C LEU A 12 -48.23 5.78 24.96
N ILE A 13 -48.12 6.37 23.77
CA ILE A 13 -47.46 5.73 22.65
C ILE A 13 -45.93 5.96 22.85
N ALA A 14 -45.24 4.90 23.28
CA ALA A 14 -43.79 4.89 23.32
C ALA A 14 -43.23 4.74 21.89
N ALA A 15 -42.72 5.82 21.31
CA ALA A 15 -41.98 5.74 20.05
C ALA A 15 -40.60 5.11 20.30
N ALA A 16 -40.45 3.83 19.91
CA ALA A 16 -39.15 3.19 19.90
C ALA A 16 -38.30 3.77 18.78
N VAL A 17 -37.31 4.55 19.14
CA VAL A 17 -36.28 5.04 18.22
C VAL A 17 -35.34 3.86 17.93
N PHE A 18 -35.54 3.21 16.80
CA PHE A 18 -34.55 2.26 16.26
C PHE A 18 -33.34 3.02 15.77
N THR A 19 -32.31 3.12 16.59
CA THR A 19 -30.97 3.50 16.13
C THR A 19 -30.38 2.33 15.37
N ALA A 20 -30.41 2.40 14.04
CA ALA A 20 -29.68 1.45 13.20
C ALA A 20 -28.17 1.57 13.52
N PRO A 21 -27.46 0.46 13.77
CA PRO A 21 -26.01 0.52 13.88
C PRO A 21 -25.46 0.97 12.52
N SER A 22 -24.77 2.10 12.50
CA SER A 22 -23.94 2.50 11.37
C SER A 22 -22.92 1.39 11.16
N ALA A 23 -23.13 0.55 10.16
CA ALA A 23 -22.13 -0.40 9.70
C ALA A 23 -20.92 0.45 9.29
N PHE A 24 -19.86 0.38 10.09
CA PHE A 24 -18.54 0.82 9.65
C PHE A 24 -18.23 0.00 8.41
N ALA A 25 -18.36 0.62 7.25
CA ALA A 25 -17.75 0.11 6.04
C ALA A 25 -16.25 0.08 6.32
N ALA A 26 -15.72 -1.07 6.72
CA ALA A 26 -14.30 -1.30 6.85
C ALA A 26 -13.72 -0.99 5.47
N ASP A 27 -12.84 0.01 5.46
CA ASP A 27 -12.18 0.51 4.26
C ASP A 27 -11.39 -0.65 3.62
N ALA A 28 -12.02 -1.36 2.69
CA ALA A 28 -11.36 -2.39 1.88
C ALA A 28 -10.18 -1.81 1.08
N ALA A 29 -10.10 -0.47 0.97
CA ALA A 29 -9.00 0.26 0.37
C ALA A 29 -7.72 0.28 1.23
N SER A 30 -7.76 -0.15 2.48
CA SER A 30 -6.63 -0.09 3.42
C SER A 30 -5.78 -1.36 3.50
N SER A 31 -6.13 -2.44 2.78
CA SER A 31 -5.27 -3.63 2.74
C SER A 31 -3.93 -3.28 2.06
N PRO A 32 -2.78 -3.53 2.73
CA PRO A 32 -1.46 -3.22 2.17
C PRO A 32 -1.26 -3.74 0.75
N GLY A 33 -1.85 -4.90 0.44
CA GLY A 33 -1.81 -5.50 -0.89
C GLY A 33 -2.48 -4.66 -1.98
N LEU A 34 -3.61 -3.98 -1.70
CA LEU A 34 -4.33 -3.18 -2.69
C LEU A 34 -3.61 -1.86 -2.99
N GLN A 35 -2.99 -1.24 -2.00
CA GLN A 35 -2.26 0.03 -2.18
C GLN A 35 -1.04 -0.10 -3.09
N THR A 36 -0.54 -1.32 -3.29
CA THR A 36 0.62 -1.63 -4.12
C THR A 36 0.25 -2.12 -5.52
N VAL A 37 -1.02 -2.09 -5.91
CA VAL A 37 -1.51 -2.41 -7.26
C VAL A 37 -1.57 -1.15 -8.11
N ARG A 38 -1.10 -1.24 -9.33
CA ARG A 38 -1.23 -0.13 -10.30
C ARG A 38 -2.71 0.24 -10.47
N PRO A 39 -3.05 1.54 -10.42
CA PRO A 39 -4.38 2.01 -10.76
C PRO A 39 -4.73 1.68 -12.22
N ALA A 40 -6.02 1.56 -12.52
CA ALA A 40 -6.49 1.46 -13.89
C ALA A 40 -5.98 2.67 -14.71
N ASN A 41 -5.52 2.41 -15.94
CA ASN A 41 -4.95 3.43 -16.84
C ASN A 41 -3.67 4.14 -16.33
N TYR A 42 -2.98 3.57 -15.34
CA TYR A 42 -1.71 4.12 -14.87
C TYR A 42 -0.67 4.17 -15.99
N LYS A 43 -0.02 5.34 -16.11
CA LYS A 43 1.09 5.55 -17.03
C LYS A 43 2.32 5.95 -16.20
N PRO A 44 3.40 5.16 -16.21
CA PRO A 44 4.63 5.51 -15.51
C PRO A 44 5.20 6.86 -16.01
N LEU A 45 5.64 7.69 -15.08
CA LEU A 45 6.37 8.90 -15.40
C LEU A 45 7.83 8.59 -15.70
N ALA A 46 8.48 9.43 -16.49
CA ALA A 46 9.94 9.43 -16.59
C ALA A 46 10.54 9.90 -15.26
N GLY A 47 11.51 9.14 -14.73
CA GLY A 47 12.12 9.42 -13.45
C GLY A 47 13.53 9.97 -13.54
N ASP A 48 13.91 10.83 -12.58
CA ASP A 48 15.29 11.29 -12.37
C ASP A 48 16.04 10.28 -11.49
N SER A 49 16.98 9.56 -12.07
CA SER A 49 17.75 8.54 -11.35
C SER A 49 18.65 9.11 -10.24
N LYS A 50 19.10 10.37 -10.32
CA LYS A 50 19.89 11.02 -9.26
C LYS A 50 19.00 11.31 -8.03
N LEU A 51 17.76 11.74 -8.26
CA LEU A 51 16.78 11.85 -7.19
C LEU A 51 16.46 10.46 -6.63
N GLY A 52 16.32 9.46 -7.50
CA GLY A 52 16.07 8.07 -7.11
C GLY A 52 17.17 7.50 -6.21
N GLU A 53 18.44 7.77 -6.51
CA GLU A 53 19.56 7.39 -5.66
C GLU A 53 19.49 8.01 -4.27
N LYS A 54 19.16 9.30 -4.17
CA LYS A 54 18.98 9.97 -2.89
C LYS A 54 17.85 9.33 -2.09
N LEU A 55 16.69 9.10 -2.72
CA LEU A 55 15.53 8.48 -2.09
C LEU A 55 15.80 7.03 -1.68
N PHE A 56 16.55 6.28 -2.47
CA PHE A 56 16.93 4.90 -2.18
C PHE A 56 17.71 4.79 -0.86
N ASN A 57 18.48 5.82 -0.51
CA ASN A 57 19.25 5.90 0.72
C ASN A 57 18.54 6.66 1.85
N ASP A 58 17.37 7.27 1.60
CA ASP A 58 16.68 8.11 2.57
C ASP A 58 15.86 7.29 3.57
N LYS A 59 16.33 7.25 4.80
CA LYS A 59 15.64 6.61 5.92
C LYS A 59 14.35 7.33 6.35
N LYS A 60 14.14 8.57 5.92
CA LYS A 60 12.93 9.34 6.23
C LYS A 60 11.71 8.87 5.43
N LEU A 61 11.91 8.05 4.39
CA LEU A 61 10.82 7.43 3.64
C LEU A 61 10.06 6.38 4.47
N SER A 62 10.65 5.88 5.55
CA SER A 62 10.04 4.85 6.40
C SER A 62 9.65 5.40 7.77
N THR A 63 8.81 4.67 8.49
CA THR A 63 8.49 4.96 9.89
C THR A 63 9.39 4.21 10.87
N ASN A 64 10.08 3.17 10.41
CA ASN A 64 10.96 2.31 11.21
C ASN A 64 12.47 2.59 10.99
N GLY A 65 12.82 3.67 10.26
CA GLY A 65 14.21 4.07 10.04
C GLY A 65 14.97 3.24 8.99
N MET A 66 14.28 2.37 8.26
CA MET A 66 14.86 1.64 7.12
C MET A 66 14.84 2.50 5.85
N SER A 67 15.75 2.21 4.93
CA SER A 67 15.73 2.69 3.55
C SER A 67 15.83 1.51 2.59
N CYS A 68 15.63 1.73 1.30
CA CYS A 68 15.85 0.68 0.31
C CYS A 68 17.28 0.12 0.40
N ALA A 69 18.26 1.00 0.63
CA ALA A 69 19.67 0.63 0.80
C ALA A 69 19.92 -0.24 2.04
N THR A 70 19.05 -0.23 3.05
CA THR A 70 19.21 -1.09 4.24
C THR A 70 19.33 -2.57 3.85
N CYS A 71 18.56 -2.98 2.85
CA CYS A 71 18.60 -4.36 2.34
C CYS A 71 19.34 -4.47 0.99
N HIS A 72 19.30 -3.43 0.15
CA HIS A 72 19.70 -3.52 -1.25
C HIS A 72 21.00 -2.77 -1.58
N ALA A 73 21.74 -2.26 -0.58
CA ALA A 73 23.07 -1.70 -0.82
C ALA A 73 23.98 -2.75 -1.50
N ASN A 74 24.74 -2.33 -2.49
CA ASN A 74 25.66 -3.21 -3.24
C ASN A 74 24.96 -4.47 -3.80
N HIS A 75 23.73 -4.35 -4.24
CA HIS A 75 22.87 -5.44 -4.73
C HIS A 75 22.52 -6.50 -3.66
N GLY A 76 22.71 -6.22 -2.38
CA GLY A 76 22.32 -7.12 -1.29
C GLY A 76 20.82 -7.47 -1.34
N ALA A 77 20.46 -8.64 -0.85
CA ALA A 77 19.10 -9.16 -0.75
C ALA A 77 18.26 -9.17 -2.05
N TYR A 78 18.84 -8.83 -3.21
CA TYR A 78 18.17 -9.09 -4.49
C TYR A 78 18.23 -10.58 -4.82
N GLN A 79 17.08 -11.15 -5.18
CA GLN A 79 16.99 -12.52 -5.65
C GLN A 79 17.46 -12.60 -7.12
N ALA A 80 17.86 -13.79 -7.58
CA ALA A 80 18.31 -13.99 -8.96
C ALA A 80 17.27 -13.54 -10.01
N SER A 81 15.98 -13.58 -9.68
CA SER A 81 14.89 -13.08 -10.53
C SER A 81 14.97 -11.59 -10.81
N PHE A 82 15.70 -10.80 -9.99
CA PHE A 82 15.90 -9.38 -10.24
C PHE A 82 16.63 -9.09 -11.58
N ALA A 83 17.40 -10.07 -12.09
CA ALA A 83 18.00 -9.96 -13.42
C ALA A 83 16.98 -10.06 -14.58
N GLN A 84 15.75 -10.51 -14.31
CA GLN A 84 14.72 -10.68 -15.33
C GLN A 84 13.99 -9.37 -15.63
N PRO A 85 13.55 -9.14 -16.88
CA PRO A 85 12.71 -8.00 -17.20
C PRO A 85 11.40 -8.01 -16.41
N TYR A 86 10.96 -6.84 -15.92
CA TYR A 86 9.64 -6.67 -15.33
C TYR A 86 8.55 -6.54 -16.42
N PRO A 87 7.32 -7.07 -16.19
CA PRO A 87 6.87 -7.75 -14.97
C PRO A 87 7.31 -9.21 -14.91
N HIS A 88 7.65 -9.71 -13.73
CA HIS A 88 8.00 -11.11 -13.49
C HIS A 88 7.58 -11.55 -12.07
N THR A 89 7.76 -12.83 -11.76
CA THR A 89 7.49 -13.37 -10.43
C THR A 89 8.59 -12.97 -9.46
N VAL A 90 8.21 -12.29 -8.37
CA VAL A 90 9.07 -11.98 -7.23
C VAL A 90 8.57 -12.76 -6.02
N GLY A 91 9.44 -13.55 -5.36
CA GLY A 91 9.06 -14.44 -4.26
C GLY A 91 8.25 -13.73 -3.17
N MET A 92 8.75 -12.59 -2.68
CA MET A 92 8.05 -11.81 -1.64
C MET A 92 6.63 -11.38 -2.09
N ALA A 93 6.47 -10.93 -3.32
CA ALA A 93 5.16 -10.52 -3.82
C ALA A 93 4.21 -11.72 -3.99
N LYS A 94 4.73 -12.87 -4.40
CA LYS A 94 3.97 -14.12 -4.49
C LYS A 94 3.52 -14.58 -3.11
N ASP A 95 4.43 -14.67 -2.16
CA ASP A 95 4.20 -15.32 -0.87
C ASP A 95 3.41 -14.42 0.10
N GLN A 96 3.63 -13.10 0.06
CA GLN A 96 3.02 -12.17 1.00
C GLN A 96 1.84 -11.38 0.42
N LEU A 97 1.78 -11.21 -0.91
CA LEU A 97 0.70 -10.48 -1.58
C LEU A 97 -0.16 -11.33 -2.50
N GLY A 98 0.15 -12.63 -2.65
CA GLY A 98 -0.57 -13.54 -3.52
C GLY A 98 -0.46 -13.21 -5.02
N ARG A 99 0.56 -12.44 -5.44
CA ARG A 99 0.71 -11.98 -6.82
C ARG A 99 1.60 -12.89 -7.64
N LYS A 100 1.09 -13.36 -8.77
CA LYS A 100 1.86 -14.20 -9.69
C LYS A 100 3.01 -13.42 -10.34
N THR A 101 2.77 -12.18 -10.73
CA THR A 101 3.76 -11.26 -11.33
C THR A 101 3.55 -9.86 -10.78
N VAL A 102 4.62 -9.06 -10.77
CA VAL A 102 4.59 -7.65 -10.37
C VAL A 102 5.42 -6.81 -11.32
N HIS A 103 5.04 -5.57 -11.48
CA HIS A 103 5.87 -4.54 -12.10
C HIS A 103 6.88 -3.98 -11.09
N LEU A 104 7.93 -3.33 -11.58
CA LEU A 104 8.96 -2.77 -10.71
C LEU A 104 8.43 -1.73 -9.72
N ASP A 105 7.58 -0.82 -10.18
CA ASP A 105 6.96 0.18 -9.31
C ASP A 105 6.02 -0.44 -8.26
N GLU A 106 5.29 -1.49 -8.61
CA GLU A 106 4.49 -2.24 -7.63
C GLU A 106 5.38 -2.92 -6.59
N MET A 107 6.54 -3.43 -7.00
CA MET A 107 7.51 -4.02 -6.06
C MET A 107 8.11 -2.96 -5.13
N ILE A 108 8.43 -1.76 -5.64
CA ILE A 108 8.87 -0.64 -4.82
C ILE A 108 7.80 -0.26 -3.80
N GLN A 109 6.53 -0.14 -4.23
CA GLN A 109 5.42 0.14 -3.32
C GLN A 109 5.26 -0.96 -2.26
N ALA A 110 5.42 -2.23 -2.63
CA ALA A 110 5.37 -3.35 -1.69
C ALA A 110 6.47 -3.23 -0.62
N CYS A 111 7.70 -2.88 -1.02
CA CYS A 111 8.80 -2.65 -0.08
C CYS A 111 8.55 -1.44 0.83
N MET A 112 7.93 -0.38 0.32
CA MET A 112 7.53 0.76 1.14
C MET A 112 6.56 0.34 2.24
N VAL A 113 5.50 -0.37 1.88
CA VAL A 113 4.41 -0.69 2.81
C VAL A 113 4.78 -1.79 3.80
N MET A 114 5.49 -2.82 3.37
CA MET A 114 5.76 -3.99 4.21
C MET A 114 7.04 -3.86 5.05
N PRO A 115 8.26 -4.01 4.49
CA PRO A 115 9.46 -3.98 5.33
C PRO A 115 9.79 -2.59 5.86
N MET A 116 9.42 -1.52 5.18
CA MET A 116 9.70 -0.14 5.60
C MET A 116 8.58 0.47 6.46
N GLU A 117 7.45 -0.20 6.60
CA GLU A 117 6.29 0.26 7.37
C GLU A 117 5.85 1.70 7.02
N ALA A 118 5.98 2.04 5.75
CA ALA A 118 5.71 3.37 5.23
C ALA A 118 4.38 3.42 4.47
N LYS A 119 3.90 4.62 4.23
CA LYS A 119 2.81 4.83 3.27
C LYS A 119 3.35 4.65 1.85
N PRO A 120 2.56 4.06 0.94
CA PRO A 120 2.96 4.00 -0.45
C PRO A 120 3.09 5.42 -1.03
N LEU A 121 4.02 5.59 -1.95
CA LEU A 121 4.16 6.85 -2.68
C LEU A 121 2.96 7.06 -3.62
N PRO A 122 2.52 8.30 -3.85
CA PRO A 122 1.50 8.54 -4.88
C PRO A 122 1.96 8.00 -6.23
N TRP A 123 1.06 7.29 -6.94
CA TRP A 123 1.41 6.63 -8.20
C TRP A 123 1.91 7.59 -9.28
N ASN A 124 1.45 8.83 -9.28
CA ASN A 124 1.86 9.89 -10.20
C ASN A 124 2.94 10.80 -9.61
N SER A 125 3.68 10.36 -8.58
CA SER A 125 4.72 11.16 -7.95
C SER A 125 6.05 11.07 -8.70
N LYS A 126 6.82 12.14 -8.61
CA LYS A 126 8.20 12.18 -9.12
C LYS A 126 9.13 11.25 -8.32
N GLU A 127 8.83 11.06 -7.05
CA GLU A 127 9.58 10.21 -6.12
C GLU A 127 9.48 8.73 -6.54
N LEU A 128 8.28 8.23 -6.82
CA LEU A 128 8.12 6.85 -7.31
C LEU A 128 8.82 6.66 -8.65
N ALA A 129 8.62 7.59 -9.58
CA ALA A 129 9.27 7.53 -10.88
C ALA A 129 10.81 7.56 -10.77
N ALA A 130 11.34 8.39 -9.87
CA ALA A 130 12.77 8.49 -9.59
C ALA A 130 13.35 7.19 -9.02
N LEU A 131 12.68 6.59 -8.04
CA LEU A 131 13.07 5.29 -7.49
C LEU A 131 13.05 4.20 -8.56
N VAL A 132 12.02 4.15 -9.40
CA VAL A 132 11.95 3.21 -10.54
C VAL A 132 13.15 3.38 -11.45
N ALA A 133 13.47 4.63 -11.85
CA ALA A 133 14.60 4.92 -12.73
C ALA A 133 15.95 4.48 -12.12
N TYR A 134 16.14 4.71 -10.83
CA TYR A 134 17.38 4.30 -10.15
C TYR A 134 17.47 2.77 -10.00
N VAL A 135 16.39 2.11 -9.58
CA VAL A 135 16.40 0.64 -9.43
C VAL A 135 16.57 -0.07 -10.79
N GLN A 136 16.10 0.52 -11.88
CA GLN A 136 16.42 0.02 -13.23
C GLN A 136 17.93 0.09 -13.55
N ILE A 137 18.66 1.10 -13.05
CA ILE A 137 20.13 1.14 -13.17
C ILE A 137 20.76 0.03 -12.34
N GLN A 138 20.30 -0.18 -11.10
CA GLN A 138 20.74 -1.28 -10.26
C GLN A 138 20.51 -2.64 -10.96
N GLN A 139 19.36 -2.83 -11.59
CA GLN A 139 19.03 -4.05 -12.32
C GLN A 139 20.00 -4.31 -13.48
N LYS A 140 20.36 -3.29 -14.25
CA LYS A 140 21.30 -3.42 -15.39
C LYS A 140 22.69 -3.86 -14.95
N THR A 141 23.10 -3.51 -13.74
CA THR A 141 24.42 -3.84 -13.19
C THR A 141 24.42 -5.08 -12.29
N PHE A 142 23.25 -5.58 -11.95
CA PHE A 142 23.09 -6.76 -11.10
C PHE A 142 23.55 -8.03 -11.81
N LYS A 143 24.36 -8.81 -11.10
CA LYS A 143 24.80 -10.15 -11.53
C LYS A 143 24.38 -11.14 -10.44
N PRO A 144 23.51 -12.11 -10.76
CA PRO A 144 23.16 -13.16 -9.80
C PRO A 144 24.42 -13.90 -9.35
N SER A 145 24.54 -14.16 -8.05
CA SER A 145 25.55 -15.14 -7.58
C SER A 145 25.24 -16.52 -8.14
N LYS A 146 26.29 -17.23 -8.56
CA LYS A 146 26.19 -18.60 -9.03
C LYS A 146 25.84 -19.55 -7.88
#